data_995d84f37adfb4992378282e9f8dda53
#
_entry.id   995d84f37adfb4992378282e9f8dda53
#
_cell.length_a   1.000
_cell.length_b   1.000
_cell.length_c   1.000
_cell.angle_alpha   90.00
_cell.angle_beta   90.00
_cell.angle_gamma   90.00
#
_symmetry.space_group_name_H-M   'P 1'
#
loop_
_entity.id
_entity.type
_entity.pdbx_description
1 polymer ?
#
loop_
_entity_poly.entity_id
_entity_poly.type
_entity_poly.pdbx_seq_one_letter_code
_entity_poly.pdbx_strand_id
1 'polypeptide(L)'
;MNFMKEKGEIHMKELIASGKAVLGLELGSTRIKAVLIDEAHKPIASGDYEWENQLVNGIWTYDLNEAWKGVQACYQDLKKDVAEKYSVTLKKVQSIGISGMMHGYVPFNANGELLVPFRTWRNTMTEEAVKELSELFEFNVPQRWSIAHLY
;
A
#
# COMPACT_ATOMS: atom_id res chain seq x y z
N MET A 1 -27.45 -24.75 -16.53
CA MET A 1 -26.82 -23.61 -15.80
C MET A 1 -25.48 -23.93 -15.16
N ASN A 2 -25.00 -25.20 -15.17
CA ASN A 2 -23.74 -25.64 -14.55
C ASN A 2 -22.50 -25.47 -15.46
N PHE A 3 -22.62 -25.74 -16.74
CA PHE A 3 -21.50 -25.82 -17.71
C PHE A 3 -20.74 -24.49 -17.93
N MET A 4 -21.44 -23.35 -17.96
CA MET A 4 -20.81 -22.01 -18.12
C MET A 4 -20.04 -21.59 -16.87
N LYS A 5 -20.56 -21.94 -15.67
CA LYS A 5 -19.90 -21.68 -14.40
C LYS A 5 -18.62 -22.50 -14.24
N GLU A 6 -18.67 -23.75 -14.64
CA GLU A 6 -17.55 -24.71 -14.60
C GLU A 6 -16.42 -24.30 -15.57
N LYS A 7 -16.75 -23.85 -16.78
CA LYS A 7 -15.77 -23.27 -17.72
C LYS A 7 -15.11 -22.00 -17.19
N GLY A 8 -15.86 -21.11 -16.55
CA GLY A 8 -15.32 -19.89 -15.95
C GLY A 8 -14.36 -20.19 -14.79
N GLU A 9 -14.66 -21.19 -13.99
CA GLU A 9 -13.82 -21.62 -12.88
C GLU A 9 -12.51 -22.25 -13.35
N ILE A 10 -12.55 -23.10 -14.38
CA ILE A 10 -11.36 -23.70 -15.02
C ILE A 10 -10.47 -22.60 -15.60
N HIS A 11 -11.04 -21.62 -16.30
CA HIS A 11 -10.30 -20.49 -16.86
C HIS A 11 -9.57 -19.69 -15.78
N MET A 12 -10.21 -19.39 -14.64
CA MET A 12 -9.56 -18.65 -13.53
C MET A 12 -8.41 -19.45 -12.90
N LYS A 13 -8.56 -20.76 -12.74
CA LYS A 13 -7.49 -21.66 -12.27
C LYS A 13 -6.27 -21.60 -13.18
N GLU A 14 -6.48 -21.69 -14.49
CA GLU A 14 -5.42 -21.61 -15.49
C GLU A 14 -4.75 -20.24 -15.53
N LEU A 15 -5.52 -19.15 -15.47
CA LEU A 15 -5.03 -17.78 -15.40
C LEU A 15 -4.07 -17.59 -14.21
N ILE A 16 -4.50 -18.01 -13.01
CA ILE A 16 -3.71 -17.91 -11.79
C ILE A 16 -2.47 -18.81 -11.85
N ALA A 17 -2.64 -20.08 -12.25
CA ALA A 17 -1.55 -21.05 -12.31
C ALA A 17 -0.47 -20.65 -13.32
N SER A 18 -0.87 -20.07 -14.46
CA SER A 18 0.05 -19.54 -15.47
C SER A 18 0.73 -18.23 -15.07
N GLY A 19 0.27 -17.57 -13.98
CA GLY A 19 0.79 -16.30 -13.49
C GLY A 19 0.44 -15.10 -14.36
N LYS A 20 -0.70 -15.14 -15.05
CA LYS A 20 -1.21 -14.03 -15.87
C LYS A 20 -2.07 -13.03 -15.11
N ALA A 21 -2.47 -13.36 -13.87
CA ALA A 21 -3.19 -12.42 -13.01
C ALA A 21 -2.29 -11.26 -12.57
N VAL A 22 -2.87 -10.09 -12.32
CA VAL A 22 -2.18 -8.88 -11.89
C VAL A 22 -2.50 -8.60 -10.43
N LEU A 23 -1.50 -8.21 -9.67
CA LEU A 23 -1.61 -7.85 -8.25
C LEU A 23 -1.61 -6.33 -8.08
N GLY A 24 -2.65 -5.80 -7.43
CA GLY A 24 -2.67 -4.45 -6.87
C GLY A 24 -2.37 -4.50 -5.37
N LEU A 25 -1.46 -3.65 -4.90
CA LEU A 25 -1.14 -3.47 -3.48
C LEU A 25 -1.39 -2.02 -3.08
N GLU A 26 -2.21 -1.79 -2.06
CA GLU A 26 -2.50 -0.47 -1.51
C GLU A 26 -1.99 -0.36 -0.07
N LEU A 27 -1.15 0.64 0.21
CA LEU A 27 -0.77 1.03 1.57
C LEU A 27 -1.66 2.21 2.00
N GLY A 28 -2.87 1.90 2.45
CA GLY A 28 -3.83 2.88 2.95
C GLY A 28 -3.52 3.31 4.38
N SER A 29 -4.22 4.34 4.87
CA SER A 29 -3.97 4.91 6.21
C SER A 29 -4.42 4.04 7.39
N THR A 30 -5.35 3.12 7.16
CA THR A 30 -5.91 2.23 8.19
C THR A 30 -5.84 0.75 7.80
N ARG A 31 -5.47 0.47 6.56
CA ARG A 31 -5.46 -0.89 6.02
C ARG A 31 -4.47 -1.01 4.86
N ILE A 32 -3.72 -2.10 4.84
CA ILE A 32 -2.96 -2.55 3.68
C ILE A 32 -3.86 -3.56 2.95
N LYS A 33 -4.03 -3.41 1.64
CA LYS A 33 -4.89 -4.27 0.83
C LYS A 33 -4.12 -4.84 -0.35
N ALA A 34 -4.40 -6.10 -0.66
CA ALA A 34 -3.95 -6.75 -1.88
C ALA A 34 -5.16 -7.25 -2.66
N VAL A 35 -5.17 -7.00 -3.96
CA VAL A 35 -6.25 -7.44 -4.85
C VAL A 35 -5.64 -8.11 -6.07
N LEU A 36 -6.06 -9.33 -6.36
CA LEU A 36 -5.72 -10.03 -7.59
C LEU A 36 -6.83 -9.80 -8.61
N ILE A 37 -6.47 -9.39 -9.81
CA ILE A 37 -7.42 -9.12 -10.89
C ILE A 37 -7.16 -10.01 -12.10
N ASP A 38 -8.22 -10.28 -12.86
CA ASP A 38 -8.18 -11.00 -14.13
C ASP A 38 -7.86 -10.09 -15.33
N GLU A 39 -7.88 -10.65 -16.53
CA GLU A 39 -7.64 -9.96 -17.80
C GLU A 39 -8.71 -8.90 -18.13
N ALA A 40 -9.91 -9.02 -17.54
CA ALA A 40 -11.00 -8.05 -17.66
C ALA A 40 -10.98 -7.00 -16.53
N HIS A 41 -9.86 -6.93 -15.75
CA HIS A 41 -9.67 -6.06 -14.59
C HIS A 41 -10.70 -6.28 -13.46
N LYS A 42 -11.27 -7.48 -13.37
CA LYS A 42 -12.20 -7.82 -12.29
C LYS A 42 -11.45 -8.43 -11.12
N PRO A 43 -11.75 -7.99 -9.87
CA PRO A 43 -11.22 -8.63 -8.68
C PRO A 43 -11.62 -10.11 -8.61
N ILE A 44 -10.63 -10.98 -8.43
CA ILE A 44 -10.83 -12.44 -8.33
C ILE A 44 -10.45 -12.95 -6.92
N ALA A 45 -9.51 -12.31 -6.26
CA ALA A 45 -9.16 -12.61 -4.87
C ALA A 45 -8.65 -11.34 -4.18
N SER A 46 -8.69 -11.34 -2.85
CA SER A 46 -8.20 -10.23 -2.05
C SER A 46 -7.61 -10.70 -0.72
N GLY A 47 -6.78 -9.85 -0.13
CA GLY A 47 -6.30 -9.99 1.22
C GLY A 47 -6.14 -8.62 1.84
N ASP A 48 -6.14 -8.54 3.17
CA ASP A 48 -5.98 -7.30 3.87
C ASP A 48 -5.22 -7.46 5.20
N TYR A 49 -4.77 -6.32 5.73
CA TYR A 49 -4.14 -6.21 7.03
C TYR A 49 -4.49 -4.86 7.64
N GLU A 50 -5.06 -4.88 8.84
CA GLU A 50 -5.37 -3.65 9.56
C GLU A 50 -4.13 -3.11 10.26
N TRP A 51 -3.88 -1.84 10.11
CA TRP A 51 -2.85 -1.09 10.80
C TRP A 51 -3.31 0.34 11.05
N GLU A 52 -2.63 1.05 11.94
CA GLU A 52 -3.02 2.42 12.27
C GLU A 52 -1.79 3.26 12.59
N ASN A 53 -1.83 4.56 12.26
CA ASN A 53 -0.81 5.49 12.72
C ASN A 53 -0.93 5.73 14.23
N GLN A 54 0.21 5.93 14.87
CA GLN A 54 0.34 6.09 16.31
C GLN A 54 0.93 7.47 16.63
N LEU A 55 0.53 8.03 17.77
CA LEU A 55 1.14 9.25 18.31
C LEU A 55 2.29 8.83 19.24
N VAL A 56 3.52 8.95 18.78
CA VAL A 56 4.73 8.60 19.53
C VAL A 56 5.55 9.86 19.75
N ASN A 57 5.78 10.23 21.00
CA ASN A 57 6.53 11.45 21.38
C ASN A 57 6.04 12.72 20.66
N GLY A 58 4.73 12.87 20.50
CA GLY A 58 4.11 14.01 19.82
C GLY A 58 4.14 13.95 18.29
N ILE A 59 4.62 12.85 17.68
CA ILE A 59 4.69 12.66 16.23
C ILE A 59 3.69 11.58 15.80
N TRP A 60 2.79 11.91 14.88
CA TRP A 60 1.97 10.93 14.19
C TRP A 60 2.81 10.15 13.19
N THR A 61 3.01 8.87 13.46
CA THR A 61 3.95 8.00 12.74
C THR A 61 3.38 6.61 12.45
N TYR A 62 4.05 5.88 11.55
CA TYR A 62 3.92 4.43 11.39
C TYR A 62 5.26 3.78 11.66
N ASP A 63 5.26 2.58 12.25
CA ASP A 63 6.43 1.74 12.29
C ASP A 63 6.65 1.09 10.91
N LEU A 64 7.83 1.31 10.29
CA LEU A 64 8.16 0.71 9.00
C LEU A 64 8.25 -0.83 9.06
N ASN A 65 8.63 -1.39 10.21
CA ASN A 65 8.62 -2.84 10.38
C ASN A 65 7.19 -3.39 10.36
N GLU A 66 6.24 -2.63 10.94
CA GLU A 66 4.82 -2.99 10.88
C GLU A 66 4.27 -2.90 9.46
N ALA A 67 4.71 -1.91 8.67
CA ALA A 67 4.36 -1.82 7.26
C ALA A 67 4.79 -3.08 6.47
N TRP A 68 6.04 -3.55 6.68
CA TRP A 68 6.54 -4.77 6.04
C TRP A 68 5.82 -6.03 6.50
N LYS A 69 5.55 -6.16 7.80
CA LYS A 69 4.71 -7.26 8.34
C LYS A 69 3.32 -7.23 7.72
N GLY A 70 2.71 -6.05 7.65
CA GLY A 70 1.39 -5.87 7.07
C GLY A 70 1.31 -6.24 5.60
N VAL A 71 2.31 -5.87 4.79
CA VAL A 71 2.42 -6.29 3.38
C VAL A 71 2.52 -7.81 3.27
N GLN A 72 3.35 -8.45 4.10
CA GLN A 72 3.50 -9.90 4.10
C GLN A 72 2.22 -10.62 4.54
N ALA A 73 1.58 -10.14 5.61
CA ALA A 73 0.33 -10.70 6.12
C ALA A 73 -0.81 -10.55 5.10
N CYS A 74 -0.96 -9.39 4.52
CA CYS A 74 -1.92 -9.09 3.47
C CYS A 74 -1.75 -10.01 2.24
N TYR A 75 -0.50 -10.24 1.81
CA TYR A 75 -0.21 -11.16 0.71
C TYR A 75 -0.49 -12.62 1.07
N GLN A 76 -0.22 -13.05 2.31
CA GLN A 76 -0.57 -14.39 2.77
C GLN A 76 -2.09 -14.60 2.81
N ASP A 77 -2.84 -13.59 3.26
CA ASP A 77 -4.29 -13.62 3.28
C ASP A 77 -4.85 -13.74 1.84
N LEU A 78 -4.33 -12.94 0.90
CA LEU A 78 -4.64 -13.08 -0.53
C LEU A 78 -4.38 -14.50 -1.05
N LYS A 79 -3.23 -15.10 -0.72
CA LYS A 79 -2.90 -16.48 -1.14
C LYS A 79 -3.88 -17.50 -0.59
N LYS A 80 -4.35 -17.30 0.64
CA LYS A 80 -5.35 -18.15 1.27
C LYS A 80 -6.69 -18.02 0.54
N ASP A 81 -7.15 -16.81 0.25
CA ASP A 81 -8.37 -16.53 -0.50
C ASP A 81 -8.34 -17.19 -1.90
N VAL A 82 -7.19 -17.10 -2.61
CA VAL A 82 -6.97 -17.80 -3.87
C VAL A 82 -7.10 -19.32 -3.73
N ALA A 83 -6.47 -19.89 -2.70
CA ALA A 83 -6.50 -21.34 -2.48
C ALA A 83 -7.92 -21.84 -2.14
N GLU A 84 -8.65 -21.09 -1.32
CA GLU A 84 -10.02 -21.39 -0.92
C GLU A 84 -10.99 -21.32 -2.11
N LYS A 85 -10.89 -20.27 -2.93
CA LYS A 85 -11.81 -20.04 -4.06
C LYS A 85 -11.53 -20.93 -5.26
N TYR A 86 -10.25 -21.15 -5.57
CA TYR A 86 -9.83 -21.77 -6.83
C TYR A 86 -9.07 -23.07 -6.67
N SER A 87 -8.74 -23.49 -5.44
CA SER A 87 -7.91 -24.67 -5.17
C SER A 87 -6.56 -24.65 -5.90
N VAL A 88 -5.97 -23.45 -6.04
CA VAL A 88 -4.69 -23.19 -6.72
C VAL A 88 -3.75 -22.45 -5.77
N THR A 89 -2.46 -22.78 -5.83
CA THR A 89 -1.43 -22.02 -5.12
C THR A 89 -0.91 -20.87 -5.99
N LEU A 90 -1.08 -19.64 -5.54
CA LEU A 90 -0.49 -18.45 -6.19
C LEU A 90 1.03 -18.47 -6.02
N LYS A 91 1.77 -18.67 -7.12
CA LYS A 91 3.25 -18.73 -7.14
C LYS A 91 3.88 -17.52 -7.81
N LYS A 92 3.18 -16.91 -8.77
CA LYS A 92 3.66 -15.78 -9.56
C LYS A 92 2.48 -14.94 -10.05
N VAL A 93 2.75 -13.69 -10.34
CA VAL A 93 1.82 -12.76 -10.98
C VAL A 93 2.48 -12.14 -12.20
N GLN A 94 1.70 -11.60 -13.12
CA GLN A 94 2.20 -10.96 -14.34
C GLN A 94 2.90 -9.64 -14.02
N SER A 95 2.29 -8.84 -13.15
CA SER A 95 2.80 -7.55 -12.72
C SER A 95 2.23 -7.18 -11.35
N ILE A 96 2.86 -6.21 -10.70
CA ILE A 96 2.42 -5.64 -9.43
C ILE A 96 2.29 -4.13 -9.63
N GLY A 97 1.10 -3.59 -9.30
CA GLY A 97 0.87 -2.16 -9.16
C GLY A 97 0.83 -1.80 -7.67
N ILE A 98 1.49 -0.71 -7.30
CA ILE A 98 1.51 -0.23 -5.91
C ILE A 98 0.88 1.15 -5.83
N SER A 99 -0.02 1.32 -4.87
CA SER A 99 -0.60 2.60 -4.46
C SER A 99 -0.31 2.83 -2.98
N GLY A 100 -0.17 4.08 -2.58
CA GLY A 100 0.08 4.43 -1.18
C GLY A 100 -0.58 5.75 -0.81
N MET A 101 -0.74 5.97 0.50
CA MET A 101 -1.17 7.25 1.02
C MET A 101 -0.15 8.34 0.65
N MET A 102 -0.63 9.52 0.30
CA MET A 102 0.21 10.66 -0.03
C MET A 102 0.60 11.46 1.20
N HIS A 103 1.58 12.36 1.03
CA HIS A 103 2.03 13.30 2.06
C HIS A 103 2.69 12.65 3.29
N GLY A 104 3.30 11.48 3.12
CA GLY A 104 4.22 10.92 4.09
C GLY A 104 5.64 11.46 3.88
N TYR A 105 6.33 11.80 4.96
CA TYR A 105 7.74 12.19 4.92
C TYR A 105 8.60 11.07 5.53
N VAL A 106 9.41 10.43 4.70
CA VAL A 106 10.17 9.21 5.04
C VAL A 106 11.60 9.32 4.45
N PRO A 107 12.47 10.17 5.00
CA PRO A 107 13.82 10.37 4.49
C PRO A 107 14.77 9.28 4.96
N PHE A 108 15.58 8.76 4.05
CA PHE A 108 16.61 7.78 4.33
C PHE A 108 18.00 8.35 4.04
N ASN A 109 19.00 7.89 4.77
CA ASN A 109 20.39 8.14 4.43
C ASN A 109 20.86 7.19 3.31
N ALA A 110 22.13 7.32 2.89
CA ALA A 110 22.72 6.49 1.84
C ALA A 110 22.79 4.98 2.22
N ASN A 111 22.72 4.65 3.49
CA ASN A 111 22.71 3.26 3.98
C ASN A 111 21.30 2.68 4.08
N GLY A 112 20.25 3.45 3.76
CA GLY A 112 18.86 3.03 3.89
C GLY A 112 18.30 3.13 5.31
N GLU A 113 18.96 3.87 6.20
CA GLU A 113 18.49 4.11 7.57
C GLU A 113 17.58 5.34 7.61
N LEU A 114 16.48 5.24 8.35
CA LEU A 114 15.51 6.33 8.50
C LEU A 114 16.12 7.47 9.33
N LEU A 115 16.19 8.66 8.77
CA LEU A 115 16.81 9.84 9.42
C LEU A 115 15.95 10.46 10.52
N VAL A 116 14.63 10.40 10.37
CA VAL A 116 13.66 10.86 11.36
C VAL A 116 12.50 9.87 11.39
N PRO A 117 11.67 9.81 12.45
CA PRO A 117 10.46 9.01 12.43
C PRO A 117 9.58 9.33 11.21
N PHE A 118 8.93 8.34 10.64
CA PHE A 118 7.96 8.55 9.56
C PHE A 118 6.94 9.61 10.01
N ARG A 119 6.87 10.75 9.32
CA ARG A 119 5.92 11.82 9.61
C ARG A 119 4.73 11.70 8.67
N THR A 120 3.55 11.43 9.24
CA THR A 120 2.31 11.33 8.46
C THR A 120 1.74 12.72 8.15
N TRP A 121 0.77 12.79 7.26
CA TRP A 121 0.04 14.00 6.90
C TRP A 121 -0.69 14.68 8.09
N ARG A 122 -0.82 13.99 9.23
CA ARG A 122 -1.46 14.51 10.46
C ARG A 122 -0.56 15.44 11.28
N ASN A 123 0.73 15.46 10.99
CA ASN A 123 1.67 16.32 11.71
C ASN A 123 1.56 17.78 11.28
N THR A 124 1.63 18.69 12.24
CA THR A 124 1.54 20.15 12.06
C THR A 124 2.81 20.87 12.50
N MET A 125 3.91 20.15 12.74
CA MET A 125 5.18 20.69 13.27
C MET A 125 5.93 21.62 12.30
N THR A 126 5.43 21.79 11.08
CA THR A 126 6.07 22.54 9.99
C THR A 126 5.51 23.96 9.83
N GLU A 127 4.83 24.50 10.83
CA GLU A 127 4.12 25.78 10.71
C GLU A 127 5.05 26.95 10.37
N GLU A 128 6.21 27.06 11.05
CA GLU A 128 7.21 28.12 10.79
C GLU A 128 7.81 27.98 9.39
N ALA A 129 8.23 26.76 9.01
CA ALA A 129 8.74 26.46 7.66
C ALA A 129 7.73 26.81 6.56
N VAL A 130 6.45 26.49 6.77
CA VAL A 130 5.37 26.81 5.83
C VAL A 130 5.20 28.30 5.63
N LYS A 131 5.26 29.07 6.72
CA LYS A 131 5.15 30.53 6.65
C LYS A 131 6.27 31.12 5.80
N GLU A 132 7.52 30.79 6.09
CA GLU A 132 8.69 31.27 5.34
C GLU A 132 8.68 30.84 3.88
N LEU A 133 8.39 29.56 3.61
CA LEU A 133 8.33 29.03 2.24
C LEU A 133 7.18 29.64 1.44
N SER A 134 6.03 29.90 2.07
CA SER A 134 4.89 30.52 1.40
C SER A 134 5.16 31.98 1.03
N GLU A 135 5.86 32.71 1.89
CA GLU A 135 6.33 34.07 1.60
C GLU A 135 7.39 34.07 0.49
N LEU A 136 8.38 33.17 0.58
CA LEU A 136 9.48 33.07 -0.41
C LEU A 136 9.00 32.72 -1.81
N PHE A 137 8.04 31.80 -1.92
CA PHE A 137 7.54 31.31 -3.21
C PHE A 137 6.30 32.08 -3.71
N GLU A 138 5.78 33.02 -2.93
CA GLU A 138 4.49 33.67 -3.20
C GLU A 138 3.37 32.65 -3.48
N PHE A 139 3.42 31.52 -2.79
CA PHE A 139 2.56 30.37 -3.00
C PHE A 139 2.21 29.70 -1.67
N ASN A 140 0.95 29.31 -1.49
CA ASN A 140 0.50 28.61 -0.28
C ASN A 140 1.09 27.20 -0.20
N VAL A 141 2.15 27.01 0.57
CA VAL A 141 2.79 25.70 0.82
C VAL A 141 2.05 24.99 1.95
N PRO A 142 1.43 23.82 1.72
CA PRO A 142 0.76 23.07 2.79
C PRO A 142 1.74 22.44 3.78
N GLN A 143 1.37 22.42 5.07
CA GLN A 143 2.19 21.84 6.15
C GLN A 143 2.58 20.37 5.91
N ARG A 144 1.73 19.61 5.24
CA ARG A 144 1.92 18.17 4.94
C ARG A 144 2.87 17.88 3.78
N TRP A 145 3.35 18.90 3.08
CA TRP A 145 4.27 18.69 1.96
C TRP A 145 5.68 18.37 2.46
N SER A 146 6.36 17.48 1.72
CA SER A 146 7.72 17.05 2.06
C SER A 146 8.72 18.20 2.15
N ILE A 147 8.54 19.25 1.32
CA ILE A 147 9.41 20.44 1.36
C ILE A 147 9.31 21.16 2.70
N ALA A 148 8.14 21.24 3.31
CA ALA A 148 7.95 21.87 4.62
C ALA A 148 8.59 21.05 5.77
N HIS A 149 8.72 19.75 5.60
CA HIS A 149 9.41 18.89 6.56
C HIS A 149 10.92 18.86 6.36
N LEU A 150 11.39 19.17 5.16
CA LEU A 150 12.80 19.21 4.80
C LEU A 150 13.46 20.52 5.24
N TYR A 151 12.73 21.64 5.11
CA TYR A 151 13.15 22.97 5.49
C TYR A 151 13.29 23.12 7.01
#